data_c45e5154b65d859dbb425ddd8d4d2d20
#
_entry.id   c45e5154b65d859dbb425ddd8d4d2d20
#
_cell.length_a   1.000
_cell.length_b   1.000
_cell.length_c   1.000
_cell.angle_alpha   90.00
_cell.angle_beta   90.00
_cell.angle_gamma   90.00
#
_symmetry.space_group_name_H-M   'P 1'
#
loop_
_entity.id
_entity.type
_entity.pdbx_description
1 polymer ?
#
loop_
_entity_poly.entity_id
_entity_poly.type
_entity_poly.pdbx_seq_one_letter_code
_entity_poly.pdbx_strand_id
1 'polypeptide(L)'
;MKSLIFMLFLTFLVTGCSTKKEVFEEEKKEVKNRMEPVSFAEIKGFFEDDLNYALEVFKKDCQKSKKYEQFKSVCQKAQYETDGRKFFIVNFQPYKLYDSNSHDEGTITGYYEPLLYGSLKKSARYKYPVYKIPKNLITSDNANLEGYKSRGKLVGKKIVPYDTRKEIESNPNNPNLEVIAYVDDKFDLFFLHIQGSGKIQLDNGKLINVAYAEQNGRAYTSIGGYLISQGLMTKDEMSVQSMKKFFANNPSKMDYIFNLNESYIFFKISNQGATGALNTVLTPKRNLAVDKSYIPLGTPVFLNTQNPVSKQPINQMMVAADVGGAIKGEIRADFFWGFGKDAFEYAGRMKEKGKMYILLPKN
;
A
#
# COMPACT_ATOMS: atom_id res chain seq x y z
N MET A 1 -12.16 52.12 83.04
CA MET A 1 -11.04 51.76 82.20
C MET A 1 -11.64 50.99 81.05
N LYS A 2 -11.64 51.57 79.84
CA LYS A 2 -12.41 51.12 78.66
C LYS A 2 -11.49 50.23 77.80
N SER A 3 -11.88 49.02 77.55
CA SER A 3 -11.18 48.11 76.64
C SER A 3 -11.86 48.16 75.29
N LEU A 4 -11.10 48.50 74.27
CA LEU A 4 -11.54 48.63 72.86
C LEU A 4 -11.29 47.27 72.19
N ILE A 5 -12.36 46.60 71.76
CA ILE A 5 -12.30 45.39 70.94
C ILE A 5 -12.26 45.79 69.52
N PHE A 6 -11.14 45.45 68.81
CA PHE A 6 -10.95 45.67 67.38
C PHE A 6 -11.42 44.42 66.65
N MET A 7 -12.49 44.51 65.90
CA MET A 7 -13.09 43.45 65.14
C MET A 7 -12.48 43.45 63.73
N LEU A 8 -11.61 42.49 63.47
CA LEU A 8 -10.96 42.32 62.17
C LEU A 8 -11.89 41.55 61.22
N PHE A 9 -12.42 42.23 60.20
CA PHE A 9 -13.14 41.64 59.13
C PHE A 9 -12.19 40.98 58.13
N LEU A 10 -12.15 39.68 58.10
CA LEU A 10 -11.38 38.86 57.12
C LEU A 10 -12.24 38.64 55.87
N THR A 11 -12.02 39.42 54.85
CA THR A 11 -12.66 39.21 53.52
C THR A 11 -11.92 38.07 52.81
N PHE A 12 -12.59 36.93 52.68
CA PHE A 12 -12.14 35.85 51.80
C PHE A 12 -12.36 36.25 50.33
N LEU A 13 -11.26 36.60 49.63
CA LEU A 13 -11.21 36.66 48.19
C LEU A 13 -11.14 35.25 47.63
N VAL A 14 -12.25 34.72 47.11
CA VAL A 14 -12.31 33.50 46.35
C VAL A 14 -11.80 33.84 44.93
N THR A 15 -10.51 33.65 44.69
CA THR A 15 -9.95 33.63 43.35
C THR A 15 -10.37 32.31 42.66
N GLY A 16 -11.42 32.38 41.87
CA GLY A 16 -11.80 31.29 40.97
C GLY A 16 -10.71 31.08 39.93
N CYS A 17 -9.95 29.99 40.07
CA CYS A 17 -9.09 29.48 39.02
C CYS A 17 -9.98 28.97 37.86
N SER A 18 -10.20 29.83 36.90
CA SER A 18 -10.74 29.43 35.59
C SER A 18 -9.64 28.66 34.87
N THR A 19 -9.67 27.34 34.94
CA THR A 19 -8.89 26.48 34.03
C THR A 19 -9.43 26.70 32.63
N LYS A 20 -8.80 27.61 31.85
CA LYS A 20 -8.92 27.62 30.40
C LYS A 20 -8.44 26.23 29.94
N LYS A 21 -9.39 25.38 29.50
CA LYS A 21 -9.08 24.29 28.59
C LYS A 21 -8.52 24.95 27.34
N GLU A 22 -7.20 24.92 27.19
CA GLU A 22 -6.58 25.08 25.89
C GLU A 22 -7.05 23.92 25.06
N VAL A 23 -8.03 24.17 24.20
CA VAL A 23 -8.37 23.30 23.08
C VAL A 23 -7.17 23.41 22.18
N PHE A 24 -6.28 22.41 22.23
CA PHE A 24 -5.34 22.19 21.14
C PHE A 24 -6.19 21.84 19.93
N GLU A 25 -6.56 22.83 19.13
CA GLU A 25 -6.85 22.63 17.72
C GLU A 25 -5.56 22.08 17.13
N GLU A 26 -5.51 20.75 16.91
CA GLU A 26 -4.59 20.19 15.93
C GLU A 26 -4.88 20.94 14.63
N GLU A 27 -4.04 21.91 14.30
CA GLU A 27 -3.95 22.42 12.94
C GLU A 27 -3.78 21.20 12.05
N LYS A 28 -4.86 20.79 11.37
CA LYS A 28 -4.77 19.97 10.18
C LYS A 28 -3.87 20.74 9.23
N LYS A 29 -2.56 20.45 9.29
CA LYS A 29 -1.62 20.88 8.26
C LYS A 29 -2.25 20.40 6.94
N GLU A 30 -2.85 21.33 6.22
CA GLU A 30 -3.13 21.14 4.80
C GLU A 30 -1.78 20.81 4.16
N VAL A 31 -1.55 19.53 3.93
CA VAL A 31 -0.37 19.05 3.21
C VAL A 31 -0.59 19.47 1.76
N LYS A 32 -0.24 20.72 1.45
CA LYS A 32 -0.13 21.17 0.07
C LYS A 32 1.02 20.38 -0.53
N ASN A 33 0.67 19.45 -1.42
CA ASN A 33 1.67 18.84 -2.30
C ASN A 33 2.46 19.97 -2.94
N ARG A 34 3.76 20.04 -2.66
CA ARG A 34 4.62 20.97 -3.39
C ARG A 34 4.78 20.41 -4.78
N MET A 35 4.13 21.04 -5.73
CA MET A 35 4.23 20.71 -7.15
C MET A 35 4.38 21.97 -7.97
N GLU A 36 5.23 21.90 -8.98
CA GLU A 36 5.50 22.99 -9.89
C GLU A 36 5.10 22.62 -11.30
N PRO A 37 4.35 23.47 -12.03
CA PRO A 37 4.03 23.20 -13.42
C PRO A 37 5.31 23.21 -14.25
N VAL A 38 5.44 22.23 -15.13
CA VAL A 38 6.57 22.12 -16.07
C VAL A 38 6.05 21.91 -17.48
N SER A 39 6.89 22.11 -18.48
CA SER A 39 6.57 21.72 -19.86
C SER A 39 6.88 20.24 -20.08
N PHE A 40 6.23 19.60 -21.04
CA PHE A 40 6.54 18.23 -21.44
C PHE A 40 7.98 18.08 -21.97
N ALA A 41 8.56 19.13 -22.53
CA ALA A 41 9.93 19.14 -23.01
C ALA A 41 10.98 19.08 -21.87
N GLU A 42 10.62 19.49 -20.66
CA GLU A 42 11.49 19.40 -19.48
C GLU A 42 11.49 18.01 -18.84
N ILE A 43 10.55 17.15 -19.22
CA ILE A 43 10.44 15.79 -18.69
C ILE A 43 11.34 14.86 -19.49
N LYS A 44 12.45 14.47 -18.88
CA LYS A 44 13.43 13.58 -19.55
C LYS A 44 12.77 12.26 -19.97
N GLY A 45 12.83 11.96 -21.27
CA GLY A 45 12.36 10.71 -21.85
C GLY A 45 10.85 10.69 -22.14
N PHE A 46 10.14 11.83 -22.05
CA PHE A 46 8.71 11.87 -22.33
C PHE A 46 8.39 11.52 -23.79
N PHE A 47 9.17 12.03 -24.72
CA PHE A 47 8.93 11.84 -26.15
C PHE A 47 9.47 10.52 -26.69
N GLU A 48 10.29 9.83 -25.91
CA GLU A 48 10.87 8.52 -26.22
C GLU A 48 10.03 7.34 -25.69
N ASP A 49 9.06 7.62 -24.79
CA ASP A 49 8.17 6.58 -24.27
C ASP A 49 7.09 6.18 -25.28
N ASP A 50 6.63 4.94 -25.20
CA ASP A 50 5.45 4.47 -25.92
C ASP A 50 4.16 5.04 -25.30
N LEU A 51 3.88 6.31 -25.67
CA LEU A 51 2.72 7.03 -25.19
C LEU A 51 1.40 6.48 -25.72
N ASN A 52 1.41 5.75 -26.85
CA ASN A 52 0.21 5.07 -27.35
C ASN A 52 -0.16 3.91 -26.44
N TYR A 53 0.81 3.11 -26.02
CA TYR A 53 0.56 2.06 -25.04
C TYR A 53 0.16 2.64 -23.68
N ALA A 54 0.77 3.75 -23.27
CA ALA A 54 0.38 4.45 -22.04
C ALA A 54 -1.09 4.93 -22.10
N LEU A 55 -1.55 5.42 -23.27
CA LEU A 55 -2.94 5.80 -23.48
C LEU A 55 -3.89 4.60 -23.36
N GLU A 56 -3.55 3.44 -23.90
CA GLU A 56 -4.37 2.23 -23.74
C GLU A 56 -4.50 1.80 -22.27
N VAL A 57 -3.42 1.90 -21.50
CA VAL A 57 -3.45 1.65 -20.04
C VAL A 57 -4.35 2.67 -19.34
N PHE A 58 -4.21 3.96 -19.68
CA PHE A 58 -5.06 5.01 -19.13
C PHE A 58 -6.55 4.79 -19.44
N LYS A 59 -6.89 4.44 -20.70
CA LYS A 59 -8.27 4.10 -21.11
C LYS A 59 -8.87 2.97 -20.28
N LYS A 60 -8.09 1.91 -20.05
CA LYS A 60 -8.51 0.79 -19.19
C LYS A 60 -8.79 1.25 -17.77
N ASP A 61 -7.90 2.06 -17.18
CA ASP A 61 -8.03 2.53 -15.83
C ASP A 61 -9.14 3.61 -15.70
N CYS A 62 -9.46 4.33 -16.76
CA CYS A 62 -10.61 5.24 -16.88
C CYS A 62 -11.96 4.57 -16.64
N GLN A 63 -12.08 3.26 -16.84
CA GLN A 63 -13.32 2.53 -16.51
C GLN A 63 -13.71 2.72 -15.03
N LYS A 64 -12.73 2.95 -14.17
CA LYS A 64 -12.91 3.17 -12.73
C LYS A 64 -12.59 4.60 -12.30
N SER A 65 -11.55 5.23 -12.84
CA SER A 65 -11.14 6.59 -12.44
C SER A 65 -12.12 7.68 -12.88
N LYS A 66 -12.94 7.45 -13.91
CA LYS A 66 -13.99 8.38 -14.33
C LYS A 66 -15.03 8.71 -13.25
N LYS A 67 -15.09 7.97 -12.17
CA LYS A 67 -15.92 8.31 -10.99
C LYS A 67 -15.40 9.54 -10.24
N TYR A 68 -14.12 9.87 -10.37
CA TYR A 68 -13.56 11.11 -9.86
C TYR A 68 -13.82 12.23 -10.86
N GLU A 69 -14.44 13.31 -10.40
CA GLU A 69 -14.91 14.40 -11.29
C GLU A 69 -13.81 14.96 -12.17
N GLN A 70 -12.60 15.13 -11.61
CA GLN A 70 -11.43 15.64 -12.33
C GLN A 70 -11.02 14.81 -13.56
N PHE A 71 -11.33 13.49 -13.61
CA PHE A 71 -10.98 12.62 -14.74
C PHE A 71 -12.13 12.36 -15.70
N LYS A 72 -13.33 12.75 -15.38
CA LYS A 72 -14.54 12.41 -16.16
C LYS A 72 -14.43 12.85 -17.62
N SER A 73 -14.11 14.13 -17.83
CA SER A 73 -13.99 14.70 -19.21
C SER A 73 -12.84 14.05 -19.99
N VAL A 74 -11.64 13.95 -19.42
CA VAL A 74 -10.48 13.37 -20.13
C VAL A 74 -10.66 11.88 -20.39
N CYS A 75 -11.36 11.14 -19.53
CA CYS A 75 -11.72 9.75 -19.77
C CYS A 75 -12.69 9.58 -20.94
N GLN A 76 -13.62 10.51 -21.13
CA GLN A 76 -14.50 10.51 -22.30
C GLN A 76 -13.71 10.76 -23.58
N LYS A 77 -12.81 11.76 -23.57
CA LYS A 77 -11.95 12.07 -24.73
C LYS A 77 -11.01 10.91 -25.08
N ALA A 78 -10.44 10.24 -24.06
CA ALA A 78 -9.53 9.13 -24.24
C ALA A 78 -10.12 7.98 -25.08
N GLN A 79 -11.43 7.71 -24.97
CA GLN A 79 -12.07 6.59 -25.65
C GLN A 79 -11.91 6.63 -27.18
N TYR A 80 -11.84 7.83 -27.76
CA TYR A 80 -11.82 8.05 -29.21
C TYR A 80 -10.42 8.44 -29.74
N GLU A 81 -9.45 8.66 -28.85
CA GLU A 81 -8.11 9.08 -29.28
C GLU A 81 -7.19 7.87 -29.44
N THR A 82 -6.35 7.90 -30.46
CA THR A 82 -5.35 6.86 -30.75
C THR A 82 -3.91 7.36 -30.67
N ASP A 83 -3.71 8.70 -30.71
CA ASP A 83 -2.42 9.34 -30.59
C ASP A 83 -2.20 9.70 -29.10
N GLY A 84 -1.42 8.86 -28.39
CA GLY A 84 -1.14 9.07 -26.98
C GLY A 84 -0.34 10.34 -26.71
N ARG A 85 0.61 10.70 -27.60
CA ARG A 85 1.41 11.93 -27.45
C ARG A 85 0.50 13.15 -27.51
N LYS A 86 -0.30 13.26 -28.55
CA LYS A 86 -1.27 14.34 -28.71
C LYS A 86 -2.24 14.38 -27.55
N PHE A 87 -2.75 13.22 -27.12
CA PHE A 87 -3.72 13.12 -26.04
C PHE A 87 -3.19 13.72 -24.74
N PHE A 88 -2.00 13.28 -24.28
CA PHE A 88 -1.43 13.77 -23.02
C PHE A 88 -1.05 15.24 -23.11
N ILE A 89 -0.45 15.70 -24.20
CA ILE A 89 -0.03 17.11 -24.36
C ILE A 89 -1.24 18.04 -24.38
N VAL A 90 -2.31 17.68 -25.09
CA VAL A 90 -3.48 18.57 -25.23
C VAL A 90 -4.31 18.61 -23.95
N ASN A 91 -4.51 17.47 -23.28
CA ASN A 91 -5.49 17.36 -22.21
C ASN A 91 -4.91 17.49 -20.79
N PHE A 92 -3.58 17.47 -20.63
CA PHE A 92 -2.96 17.50 -19.30
C PHE A 92 -1.90 18.60 -19.17
N GLN A 93 -1.78 19.09 -17.94
CA GLN A 93 -0.66 19.88 -17.47
C GLN A 93 0.21 19.02 -16.57
N PRO A 94 1.50 18.81 -16.87
CA PRO A 94 2.40 18.09 -15.99
C PRO A 94 2.88 18.99 -14.85
N TYR A 95 3.03 18.38 -13.66
CA TYR A 95 3.55 18.99 -12.46
C TYR A 95 4.67 18.13 -11.88
N LYS A 96 5.84 18.70 -11.68
CA LYS A 96 6.94 18.08 -10.96
C LYS A 96 6.65 18.06 -9.46
N LEU A 97 6.82 16.91 -8.82
CA LEU A 97 6.60 16.77 -7.38
C LEU A 97 7.87 17.09 -6.58
N TYR A 98 7.65 17.65 -5.40
CA TYR A 98 8.67 17.89 -4.38
C TYR A 98 8.17 17.37 -3.02
N ASP A 99 9.09 16.87 -2.19
CA ASP A 99 8.78 16.51 -0.82
C ASP A 99 8.67 17.76 0.10
N SER A 100 8.30 17.54 1.36
CA SER A 100 8.20 18.61 2.36
C SER A 100 9.51 19.37 2.59
N ASN A 101 10.66 18.81 2.23
CA ASN A 101 11.99 19.42 2.33
C ASN A 101 12.47 20.02 1.01
N SER A 102 11.61 20.09 -0.01
CA SER A 102 11.91 20.60 -1.36
C SER A 102 12.88 19.72 -2.16
N HIS A 103 13.03 18.44 -1.82
CA HIS A 103 13.73 17.49 -2.69
C HIS A 103 12.79 17.03 -3.82
N ASP A 104 13.35 16.88 -5.02
CA ASP A 104 12.61 16.42 -6.21
C ASP A 104 12.79 14.93 -6.50
N GLU A 105 13.42 14.21 -5.57
CA GLU A 105 13.66 12.77 -5.66
C GLU A 105 13.15 12.04 -4.43
N GLY A 106 12.46 10.93 -4.67
CA GLY A 106 11.97 10.06 -3.61
C GLY A 106 12.40 8.60 -3.78
N THR A 107 11.77 7.71 -3.05
CA THR A 107 12.09 6.28 -3.08
C THR A 107 11.08 5.52 -3.92
N ILE A 108 11.57 4.81 -4.91
CA ILE A 108 10.80 3.91 -5.78
C ILE A 108 11.20 2.48 -5.43
N THR A 109 10.24 1.69 -4.98
CA THR A 109 10.39 0.24 -4.77
C THR A 109 9.62 -0.53 -5.83
N GLY A 110 9.69 -1.85 -5.81
CA GLY A 110 8.97 -2.69 -6.76
C GLY A 110 8.12 -3.74 -6.06
N TYR A 111 7.00 -4.09 -6.70
CA TYR A 111 6.17 -5.21 -6.30
C TYR A 111 5.78 -6.07 -7.50
N TYR A 112 5.30 -7.28 -7.22
CA TYR A 112 5.04 -8.30 -8.23
C TYR A 112 3.95 -9.26 -7.74
N GLU A 113 3.41 -10.10 -8.63
CA GLU A 113 2.59 -11.24 -8.25
C GLU A 113 3.45 -12.47 -7.97
N PRO A 114 3.55 -12.95 -6.71
CA PRO A 114 4.27 -14.16 -6.40
C PRO A 114 3.59 -15.41 -6.96
N LEU A 115 4.40 -16.42 -7.30
CA LEU A 115 3.96 -17.78 -7.60
C LEU A 115 4.25 -18.68 -6.40
N LEU A 116 3.20 -19.28 -5.86
CA LEU A 116 3.29 -20.25 -4.79
C LEU A 116 2.92 -21.65 -5.33
N TYR A 117 3.40 -22.69 -4.65
CA TYR A 117 3.00 -24.07 -4.93
C TYR A 117 2.08 -24.56 -3.83
N GLY A 118 0.95 -25.21 -4.22
CA GLY A 118 -0.09 -25.55 -3.26
C GLY A 118 -0.92 -26.76 -3.61
N SER A 119 -1.85 -27.10 -2.72
CA SER A 119 -2.86 -28.11 -2.90
C SER A 119 -4.18 -27.68 -2.26
N LEU A 120 -5.31 -28.21 -2.76
CA LEU A 120 -6.61 -28.01 -2.10
C LEU A 120 -6.74 -28.85 -0.82
N LYS A 121 -5.86 -29.82 -0.61
CA LYS A 121 -5.84 -30.69 0.57
C LYS A 121 -4.58 -30.44 1.39
N LYS A 122 -4.76 -30.37 2.72
CA LYS A 122 -3.62 -30.30 3.65
C LYS A 122 -2.81 -31.59 3.60
N SER A 123 -1.48 -31.46 3.61
CA SER A 123 -0.55 -32.59 3.65
C SER A 123 0.73 -32.19 4.42
N ALA A 124 1.68 -33.13 4.56
CA ALA A 124 2.98 -32.84 5.18
C ALA A 124 3.77 -31.76 4.39
N ARG A 125 3.62 -31.70 3.06
CA ARG A 125 4.22 -30.70 2.19
C ARG A 125 3.39 -29.40 2.19
N TYR A 126 2.11 -29.50 1.88
CA TYR A 126 1.21 -28.34 1.75
C TYR A 126 0.47 -28.14 3.07
N LYS A 127 1.03 -27.31 3.96
CA LYS A 127 0.56 -27.16 5.35
C LYS A 127 0.14 -25.75 5.75
N TYR A 128 0.52 -24.71 4.97
CA TYR A 128 0.24 -23.33 5.30
C TYR A 128 -1.01 -22.82 4.57
N PRO A 129 -2.10 -22.50 5.30
CA PRO A 129 -3.38 -22.18 4.68
C PRO A 129 -3.42 -20.74 4.14
N VAL A 130 -4.00 -20.57 2.96
CA VAL A 130 -4.45 -19.30 2.40
C VAL A 130 -5.93 -19.17 2.71
N TYR A 131 -6.32 -18.16 3.50
CA TYR A 131 -7.69 -18.02 3.99
C TYR A 131 -8.53 -17.03 3.17
N LYS A 132 -9.83 -17.34 3.03
CA LYS A 132 -10.88 -16.39 2.64
C LYS A 132 -11.17 -15.41 3.78
N ILE A 133 -12.00 -14.40 3.50
CA ILE A 133 -12.55 -13.51 4.55
C ILE A 133 -13.24 -14.37 5.61
N PRO A 134 -12.86 -14.23 6.90
CA PRO A 134 -13.51 -14.97 7.99
C PRO A 134 -14.99 -14.63 8.11
N LYS A 135 -15.83 -15.63 8.40
CA LYS A 135 -17.29 -15.46 8.51
C LYS A 135 -17.70 -14.47 9.61
N ASN A 136 -16.87 -14.32 10.64
CA ASN A 136 -17.11 -13.44 11.79
C ASN A 136 -16.33 -12.12 11.72
N LEU A 137 -15.68 -11.81 10.61
CA LEU A 137 -15.02 -10.52 10.42
C LEU A 137 -16.09 -9.45 10.16
N ILE A 138 -16.13 -8.46 11.02
CA ILE A 138 -16.98 -7.27 10.86
C ILE A 138 -16.14 -6.16 10.25
N THR A 139 -16.59 -5.65 9.10
CA THR A 139 -16.04 -4.47 8.46
C THR A 139 -17.07 -3.37 8.55
N SER A 140 -16.72 -2.21 9.06
CA SER A 140 -17.62 -1.07 9.14
C SER A 140 -16.84 0.22 8.98
N ASP A 141 -17.21 1.00 7.99
CA ASP A 141 -16.65 2.34 7.81
C ASP A 141 -17.14 3.31 8.90
N ASN A 142 -18.19 2.90 9.66
CA ASN A 142 -18.84 3.69 10.71
C ASN A 142 -18.63 3.15 12.14
N ALA A 143 -17.96 2.01 12.33
CA ALA A 143 -17.68 1.53 13.67
C ALA A 143 -16.48 2.32 14.25
N ASN A 144 -16.80 3.19 15.21
CA ASN A 144 -15.78 3.86 16.03
C ASN A 144 -15.18 2.83 16.99
N LEU A 145 -14.31 1.98 16.46
CA LEU A 145 -13.51 1.04 17.22
C LEU A 145 -12.28 1.82 17.68
N GLU A 146 -12.28 2.32 18.89
CA GLU A 146 -11.21 3.12 19.49
C GLU A 146 -9.82 2.61 19.06
N GLY A 147 -9.11 3.37 18.22
CA GLY A 147 -7.76 3.07 17.75
C GLY A 147 -7.61 1.99 16.67
N TYR A 148 -8.67 1.36 16.20
CA TYR A 148 -8.62 0.29 15.20
C TYR A 148 -9.36 0.63 13.92
N LYS A 149 -8.72 0.35 12.78
CA LYS A 149 -9.28 0.62 11.45
C LYS A 149 -10.50 -0.27 11.18
N SER A 150 -11.68 0.09 11.69
CA SER A 150 -13.00 -0.42 11.26
C SER A 150 -13.12 -1.95 11.00
N ARG A 151 -12.26 -2.79 11.60
CA ARG A 151 -12.29 -4.27 11.49
C ARG A 151 -12.27 -4.89 12.86
N GLY A 152 -13.22 -5.79 13.09
CA GLY A 152 -13.34 -6.45 14.39
C GLY A 152 -14.14 -7.74 14.32
N LYS A 153 -14.39 -8.31 15.49
CA LYS A 153 -15.31 -9.44 15.69
C LYS A 153 -16.19 -9.19 16.90
N LEU A 154 -17.38 -9.80 16.91
CA LEU A 154 -18.28 -9.72 18.05
C LEU A 154 -17.83 -10.69 19.15
N VAL A 155 -17.65 -10.18 20.37
CA VAL A 155 -17.45 -10.97 21.57
C VAL A 155 -18.49 -10.56 22.62
N GLY A 156 -19.44 -11.45 22.89
CA GLY A 156 -20.63 -11.10 23.65
C GLY A 156 -21.44 -10.02 22.92
N LYS A 157 -21.56 -8.84 23.53
CA LYS A 157 -22.27 -7.67 22.95
C LYS A 157 -21.32 -6.57 22.47
N LYS A 158 -20.00 -6.80 22.48
CA LYS A 158 -18.98 -5.79 22.12
C LYS A 158 -18.23 -6.21 20.86
N ILE A 159 -18.00 -5.25 19.97
CA ILE A 159 -17.07 -5.43 18.87
C ILE A 159 -15.65 -5.17 19.40
N VAL A 160 -14.77 -6.15 19.26
CA VAL A 160 -13.36 -6.07 19.63
C VAL A 160 -12.51 -6.14 18.36
N PRO A 161 -11.24 -5.67 18.39
CA PRO A 161 -10.33 -5.81 17.25
C PRO A 161 -10.24 -7.26 16.78
N TYR A 162 -10.12 -7.46 15.47
CA TYR A 162 -9.94 -8.82 14.95
C TYR A 162 -8.60 -9.43 15.39
N ASP A 163 -8.49 -10.75 15.28
CA ASP A 163 -7.32 -11.52 15.70
C ASP A 163 -6.04 -11.05 14.98
N THR A 164 -4.94 -11.05 15.69
CA THR A 164 -3.60 -10.82 15.15
C THR A 164 -3.16 -11.98 14.25
N ARG A 165 -2.10 -11.80 13.45
CA ARG A 165 -1.45 -12.89 12.69
C ARG A 165 -1.19 -14.10 13.57
N LYS A 166 -0.56 -13.91 14.74
CA LYS A 166 -0.23 -14.98 15.66
C LYS A 166 -1.46 -15.78 16.09
N GLU A 167 -2.56 -15.10 16.45
CA GLU A 167 -3.79 -15.73 16.88
C GLU A 167 -4.46 -16.51 15.75
N ILE A 168 -4.48 -15.94 14.53
CA ILE A 168 -5.03 -16.60 13.34
C ILE A 168 -4.23 -17.87 13.01
N GLU A 169 -2.89 -17.76 12.95
CA GLU A 169 -2.01 -18.87 12.58
C GLU A 169 -1.94 -19.96 13.68
N SER A 170 -2.15 -19.61 14.95
CA SER A 170 -2.16 -20.54 16.07
C SER A 170 -3.46 -21.34 16.18
N ASN A 171 -4.53 -20.93 15.51
CA ASN A 171 -5.84 -21.59 15.58
C ASN A 171 -6.35 -22.03 14.18
N PRO A 172 -5.68 -23.00 13.54
CA PRO A 172 -6.02 -23.45 12.19
C PRO A 172 -7.38 -24.17 12.10
N ASN A 173 -7.97 -24.56 13.24
CA ASN A 173 -9.26 -25.23 13.32
C ASN A 173 -10.42 -24.27 13.63
N ASN A 174 -10.18 -22.96 13.57
CA ASN A 174 -11.23 -21.96 13.76
C ASN A 174 -12.32 -22.12 12.69
N PRO A 175 -13.60 -22.42 13.07
CA PRO A 175 -14.68 -22.69 12.12
C PRO A 175 -15.07 -21.48 11.26
N ASN A 176 -14.60 -20.27 11.64
CA ASN A 176 -14.82 -19.06 10.87
C ASN A 176 -13.82 -18.90 9.72
N LEU A 177 -12.71 -19.67 9.71
CA LEU A 177 -11.67 -19.60 8.69
C LEU A 177 -11.93 -20.64 7.60
N GLU A 178 -12.12 -20.18 6.37
CA GLU A 178 -12.28 -21.04 5.18
C GLU A 178 -11.01 -21.00 4.34
N VAL A 179 -10.45 -22.17 4.01
CA VAL A 179 -9.21 -22.29 3.27
C VAL A 179 -9.47 -22.29 1.76
N ILE A 180 -8.72 -21.48 1.01
CA ILE A 180 -8.67 -21.52 -0.46
C ILE A 180 -7.77 -22.66 -0.93
N ALA A 181 -6.55 -22.71 -0.40
CA ALA A 181 -5.53 -23.73 -0.68
C ALA A 181 -4.51 -23.76 0.46
N TYR A 182 -3.73 -24.84 0.52
CA TYR A 182 -2.56 -24.96 1.40
C TYR A 182 -1.31 -24.83 0.54
N VAL A 183 -0.34 -23.99 0.96
CA VAL A 183 0.93 -23.82 0.27
C VAL A 183 2.09 -24.46 1.03
N ASP A 184 3.22 -24.68 0.33
CA ASP A 184 4.35 -25.44 0.87
C ASP A 184 5.39 -24.53 1.57
N ASP A 185 5.44 -23.23 1.30
CA ASP A 185 6.45 -22.32 1.84
C ASP A 185 5.80 -21.20 2.66
N LYS A 186 6.19 -21.08 3.95
CA LYS A 186 5.68 -20.07 4.86
C LYS A 186 6.18 -18.66 4.52
N PHE A 187 7.42 -18.53 4.02
CA PHE A 187 7.98 -17.26 3.59
C PHE A 187 7.20 -16.72 2.39
N ASP A 188 6.95 -17.57 1.38
CA ASP A 188 6.22 -17.15 0.19
C ASP A 188 4.76 -16.79 0.53
N LEU A 189 4.12 -17.50 1.47
CA LEU A 189 2.81 -17.11 2.00
C LEU A 189 2.85 -15.74 2.71
N PHE A 190 3.85 -15.50 3.54
CA PHE A 190 3.99 -14.21 4.20
C PHE A 190 4.17 -13.09 3.17
N PHE A 191 4.96 -13.31 2.14
CA PHE A 191 5.13 -12.33 1.06
C PHE A 191 3.88 -12.19 0.19
N LEU A 192 3.08 -13.24 -0.01
CA LEU A 192 1.75 -13.11 -0.61
C LEU A 192 0.85 -12.12 0.17
N HIS A 193 0.90 -12.14 1.51
CA HIS A 193 0.19 -11.15 2.34
C HIS A 193 0.75 -9.73 2.16
N ILE A 194 2.04 -9.58 1.90
CA ILE A 194 2.67 -8.26 1.62
C ILE A 194 2.25 -7.74 0.25
N GLN A 195 2.27 -8.63 -0.77
CA GLN A 195 1.96 -8.27 -2.16
C GLN A 195 0.45 -8.08 -2.42
N GLY A 196 -0.41 -8.73 -1.63
CA GLY A 196 -1.87 -8.62 -1.72
C GLY A 196 -2.52 -9.41 -2.87
N SER A 197 -1.75 -9.93 -3.81
CA SER A 197 -2.21 -10.83 -4.87
C SER A 197 -1.10 -11.78 -5.30
N GLY A 198 -1.48 -12.89 -5.93
CA GLY A 198 -0.52 -13.89 -6.40
C GLY A 198 -1.18 -15.03 -7.14
N LYS A 199 -0.36 -16.00 -7.53
CA LYS A 199 -0.80 -17.21 -8.21
C LYS A 199 -0.40 -18.43 -7.40
N ILE A 200 -1.29 -19.42 -7.35
CA ILE A 200 -0.99 -20.70 -6.71
C ILE A 200 -1.09 -21.78 -7.77
N GLN A 201 0.02 -22.44 -8.05
CA GLN A 201 0.07 -23.64 -8.88
C GLN A 201 -0.25 -24.84 -8.00
N LEU A 202 -1.41 -25.44 -8.23
CA LEU A 202 -1.86 -26.62 -7.51
C LEU A 202 -1.09 -27.87 -7.94
N ASP A 203 -1.06 -28.87 -7.07
CA ASP A 203 -0.42 -30.17 -7.29
C ASP A 203 -0.99 -30.95 -8.48
N ASN A 204 -2.21 -30.63 -8.91
CA ASN A 204 -2.83 -31.16 -10.13
C ASN A 204 -2.51 -30.34 -11.40
N GLY A 205 -1.58 -29.40 -11.32
CA GLY A 205 -1.16 -28.52 -12.44
C GLY A 205 -2.06 -27.31 -12.69
N LYS A 206 -3.22 -27.20 -12.04
CA LYS A 206 -4.11 -26.04 -12.21
C LYS A 206 -3.50 -24.79 -11.57
N LEU A 207 -3.56 -23.68 -12.27
CA LEU A 207 -3.16 -22.37 -11.77
C LEU A 207 -4.41 -21.60 -11.29
N ILE A 208 -4.41 -21.14 -10.05
CA ILE A 208 -5.44 -20.25 -9.51
C ILE A 208 -4.84 -18.89 -9.16
N ASN A 209 -5.57 -17.81 -9.45
CA ASN A 209 -5.19 -16.47 -9.00
C ASN A 209 -5.89 -16.19 -7.69
N VAL A 210 -5.15 -15.61 -6.74
CA VAL A 210 -5.67 -15.10 -5.49
C VAL A 210 -5.44 -13.59 -5.42
N ALA A 211 -6.46 -12.87 -4.99
CA ALA A 211 -6.43 -11.43 -4.87
C ALA A 211 -6.88 -11.00 -3.48
N TYR A 212 -6.42 -9.83 -3.05
CA TYR A 212 -6.86 -9.20 -1.81
C TYR A 212 -8.38 -9.19 -1.71
N ALA A 213 -8.88 -9.60 -0.58
CA ALA A 213 -10.29 -9.55 -0.26
C ALA A 213 -10.55 -8.61 0.92
N GLU A 214 -9.82 -8.79 2.02
CA GLU A 214 -9.91 -7.95 3.21
C GLU A 214 -8.65 -8.15 4.11
N GLN A 215 -8.55 -7.36 5.16
CA GLN A 215 -7.50 -7.46 6.18
C GLN A 215 -8.10 -7.53 7.59
N ASN A 216 -7.29 -7.93 8.58
CA ASN A 216 -7.72 -8.00 9.98
C ASN A 216 -7.76 -6.64 10.71
N GLY A 217 -7.37 -5.53 10.08
CA GLY A 217 -7.34 -4.19 10.67
C GLY A 217 -6.14 -3.88 11.56
N ARG A 218 -5.24 -4.84 11.78
CA ARG A 218 -4.01 -4.63 12.57
C ARG A 218 -2.97 -3.85 11.78
N ALA A 219 -2.12 -3.11 12.52
CA ALA A 219 -1.05 -2.32 11.92
C ALA A 219 -0.01 -3.20 11.22
N TYR A 220 0.51 -2.70 10.11
CA TYR A 220 1.64 -3.32 9.42
C TYR A 220 2.95 -2.99 10.12
N THR A 221 3.76 -4.01 10.39
CA THR A 221 5.14 -3.87 10.88
C THR A 221 6.12 -4.44 9.85
N SER A 222 7.10 -3.64 9.45
CA SER A 222 8.13 -4.07 8.50
C SER A 222 9.11 -5.05 9.14
N ILE A 223 9.08 -6.31 8.71
CA ILE A 223 10.08 -7.30 9.16
C ILE A 223 11.49 -6.98 8.64
N GLY A 224 11.61 -6.39 7.45
CA GLY A 224 12.90 -5.93 6.94
C GLY A 224 13.49 -4.81 7.82
N GLY A 225 12.67 -3.85 8.24
CA GLY A 225 13.07 -2.82 9.20
C GLY A 225 13.50 -3.41 10.53
N TYR A 226 12.78 -4.42 11.03
CA TYR A 226 13.15 -5.14 12.24
C TYR A 226 14.52 -5.85 12.09
N LEU A 227 14.73 -6.60 11.01
CA LEU A 227 16.00 -7.29 10.77
C LEU A 227 17.19 -6.32 10.76
N ILE A 228 17.03 -5.13 10.16
CA ILE A 228 18.06 -4.08 10.17
C ILE A 228 18.27 -3.53 11.58
N SER A 229 17.21 -3.19 12.30
CA SER A 229 17.31 -2.61 13.66
C SER A 229 17.96 -3.55 14.66
N GLN A 230 17.86 -4.87 14.45
CA GLN A 230 18.48 -5.90 15.28
C GLN A 230 19.90 -6.29 14.80
N GLY A 231 20.44 -5.62 13.77
CA GLY A 231 21.74 -5.95 13.19
C GLY A 231 21.83 -7.34 12.56
N LEU A 232 20.67 -7.95 12.24
CA LEU A 232 20.60 -9.28 11.61
C LEU A 232 20.82 -9.21 10.10
N MET A 233 20.61 -8.06 9.50
CA MET A 233 20.91 -7.74 8.10
C MET A 233 21.26 -6.26 7.98
N THR A 234 22.11 -5.93 7.02
CA THR A 234 22.42 -4.53 6.70
C THR A 234 21.40 -3.93 5.73
N LYS A 235 21.33 -2.59 5.68
CA LYS A 235 20.43 -1.88 4.76
C LYS A 235 20.78 -2.14 3.29
N ASP A 236 22.06 -2.37 2.99
CA ASP A 236 22.54 -2.56 1.63
C ASP A 236 22.32 -4.00 1.13
N GLU A 237 22.30 -4.98 2.05
CA GLU A 237 21.98 -6.38 1.74
C GLU A 237 20.47 -6.64 1.64
N MET A 238 19.64 -5.69 2.08
CA MET A 238 18.20 -5.91 2.22
C MET A 238 17.51 -6.08 0.87
N SER A 239 17.04 -7.29 0.62
CA SER A 239 16.18 -7.68 -0.52
C SER A 239 15.26 -8.83 -0.10
N VAL A 240 14.21 -9.11 -0.88
CA VAL A 240 13.35 -10.28 -0.64
C VAL A 240 14.15 -11.57 -0.74
N GLN A 241 15.09 -11.64 -1.68
CA GLN A 241 15.95 -12.79 -1.91
C GLN A 241 16.88 -13.05 -0.71
N SER A 242 17.52 -11.99 -0.18
CA SER A 242 18.39 -12.12 0.99
C SER A 242 17.61 -12.47 2.26
N MET A 243 16.42 -11.91 2.44
CA MET A 243 15.53 -12.30 3.53
C MET A 243 15.11 -13.77 3.41
N LYS A 244 14.75 -14.26 2.21
CA LYS A 244 14.42 -15.68 2.01
C LYS A 244 15.59 -16.58 2.39
N LYS A 245 16.82 -16.23 1.98
CA LYS A 245 18.03 -16.95 2.37
C LYS A 245 18.28 -16.90 3.87
N PHE A 246 18.08 -15.74 4.51
CA PHE A 246 18.22 -15.60 5.97
C PHE A 246 17.30 -16.54 6.72
N PHE A 247 16.00 -16.58 6.36
CA PHE A 247 15.04 -17.44 7.04
C PHE A 247 15.21 -18.93 6.71
N ALA A 248 15.69 -19.27 5.53
CA ALA A 248 16.10 -20.64 5.20
C ALA A 248 17.22 -21.15 6.13
N ASN A 249 18.17 -20.26 6.48
CA ASN A 249 19.28 -20.56 7.39
C ASN A 249 18.90 -20.40 8.89
N ASN A 250 17.78 -19.75 9.20
CA ASN A 250 17.32 -19.47 10.57
C ASN A 250 15.83 -19.82 10.72
N PRO A 251 15.39 -21.05 10.46
CA PRO A 251 13.95 -21.38 10.44
C PRO A 251 13.26 -21.18 11.79
N SER A 252 13.96 -21.36 12.91
CA SER A 252 13.42 -21.14 14.25
C SER A 252 13.06 -19.69 14.57
N LYS A 253 13.62 -18.72 13.85
CA LYS A 253 13.32 -17.29 14.01
C LYS A 253 12.09 -16.85 13.20
N MET A 254 11.67 -17.64 12.23
CA MET A 254 10.65 -17.23 11.24
C MET A 254 9.31 -16.89 11.91
N ASP A 255 8.79 -17.77 12.73
CA ASP A 255 7.49 -17.59 13.38
C ASP A 255 7.48 -16.36 14.30
N TYR A 256 8.53 -16.19 15.09
CA TYR A 256 8.65 -15.03 15.97
C TYR A 256 8.67 -13.73 15.16
N ILE A 257 9.54 -13.64 14.15
CA ILE A 257 9.74 -12.40 13.38
C ILE A 257 8.49 -12.08 12.53
N PHE A 258 7.87 -13.08 11.89
CA PHE A 258 6.66 -12.85 11.10
C PHE A 258 5.47 -12.39 11.96
N ASN A 259 5.36 -12.89 13.19
CA ASN A 259 4.31 -12.49 14.13
C ASN A 259 4.47 -11.07 14.69
N LEU A 260 5.64 -10.41 14.52
CA LEU A 260 5.80 -8.98 14.81
C LEU A 260 4.93 -8.12 13.87
N ASN A 261 4.66 -8.62 12.67
CA ASN A 261 3.67 -8.02 11.78
C ASN A 261 2.28 -8.59 12.10
N GLU A 262 1.52 -7.93 12.96
CA GLU A 262 0.17 -8.35 13.34
C GLU A 262 -0.84 -8.30 12.18
N SER A 263 -0.55 -7.54 11.10
CA SER A 263 -1.42 -7.43 9.93
C SER A 263 -1.53 -8.78 9.20
N TYR A 264 -2.76 -9.16 8.87
CA TYR A 264 -3.08 -10.38 8.13
C TYR A 264 -4.04 -10.07 6.98
N ILE A 265 -3.76 -10.63 5.81
CA ILE A 265 -4.56 -10.43 4.60
C ILE A 265 -5.36 -11.70 4.30
N PHE A 266 -6.64 -11.50 3.98
CA PHE A 266 -7.55 -12.53 3.51
C PHE A 266 -7.75 -12.40 2.00
N PHE A 267 -7.93 -13.53 1.34
CA PHE A 267 -7.93 -13.60 -0.11
C PHE A 267 -9.26 -14.07 -0.69
N LYS A 268 -9.45 -13.82 -1.96
CA LYS A 268 -10.49 -14.41 -2.80
C LYS A 268 -9.86 -15.00 -4.05
N ILE A 269 -10.48 -16.04 -4.62
CA ILE A 269 -10.13 -16.52 -5.95
C ILE A 269 -10.56 -15.44 -6.96
N SER A 270 -9.68 -15.13 -7.89
CA SER A 270 -9.91 -14.15 -8.96
C SER A 270 -9.79 -14.83 -10.32
N ASN A 271 -10.68 -14.47 -11.23
CA ASN A 271 -10.57 -14.88 -12.64
C ASN A 271 -9.67 -13.92 -13.44
N GLN A 272 -9.19 -12.85 -12.80
CA GLN A 272 -8.32 -11.83 -13.38
C GLN A 272 -6.96 -11.85 -12.68
N GLY A 273 -5.94 -11.24 -13.30
CA GLY A 273 -4.64 -11.02 -12.67
C GLY A 273 -4.70 -10.03 -11.50
N ALA A 274 -3.53 -9.58 -11.02
CA ALA A 274 -3.42 -8.60 -9.95
C ALA A 274 -4.36 -7.41 -10.17
N THR A 275 -5.17 -7.10 -9.16
CA THR A 275 -6.12 -5.98 -9.22
C THR A 275 -5.69 -4.95 -8.18
N GLY A 276 -5.47 -3.71 -8.63
CA GLY A 276 -5.09 -2.60 -7.76
C GLY A 276 -6.27 -1.98 -7.00
N ALA A 277 -5.97 -1.04 -6.13
CA ALA A 277 -6.96 -0.31 -5.33
C ALA A 277 -7.94 0.52 -6.18
N LEU A 278 -7.58 0.88 -7.40
CA LEU A 278 -8.49 1.45 -8.39
C LEU A 278 -9.56 0.45 -8.87
N ASN A 279 -9.41 -0.83 -8.51
CA ASN A 279 -10.28 -1.94 -8.91
C ASN A 279 -10.23 -2.19 -10.44
N THR A 280 -9.03 -2.05 -11.03
CA THR A 280 -8.69 -2.45 -12.40
C THR A 280 -7.55 -3.47 -12.35
N VAL A 281 -7.47 -4.33 -13.37
CA VAL A 281 -6.35 -5.26 -13.52
C VAL A 281 -5.08 -4.47 -13.78
N LEU A 282 -4.05 -4.72 -12.99
CA LEU A 282 -2.77 -4.01 -13.13
C LEU A 282 -2.04 -4.42 -14.41
N THR A 283 -1.47 -3.44 -15.07
CA THR A 283 -0.62 -3.63 -16.24
C THR A 283 0.84 -3.60 -15.82
N PRO A 284 1.60 -4.69 -16.03
CA PRO A 284 3.03 -4.73 -15.69
C PRO A 284 3.80 -3.55 -16.30
N LYS A 285 4.67 -2.94 -15.51
CA LYS A 285 5.51 -1.81 -15.91
C LYS A 285 4.75 -0.54 -16.34
N ARG A 286 3.43 -0.47 -16.10
CA ARG A 286 2.59 0.68 -16.44
C ARG A 286 1.66 1.14 -15.32
N ASN A 287 1.60 0.40 -14.19
CA ASN A 287 0.88 0.83 -13.01
C ASN A 287 1.80 1.01 -11.80
N LEU A 288 1.43 1.95 -10.94
CA LEU A 288 2.10 2.28 -9.68
C LEU A 288 1.15 2.12 -8.51
N ALA A 289 1.67 1.65 -7.36
CA ALA A 289 1.08 1.93 -6.08
C ALA A 289 1.67 3.24 -5.52
N VAL A 290 0.80 4.09 -4.97
CA VAL A 290 1.15 5.43 -4.48
C VAL A 290 0.49 5.71 -3.13
N ASP A 291 0.89 6.77 -2.46
CA ASP A 291 0.12 7.34 -1.36
C ASP A 291 -1.04 8.19 -1.93
N LYS A 292 -2.27 7.66 -1.81
CA LYS A 292 -3.46 8.33 -2.33
C LYS A 292 -3.81 9.66 -1.66
N SER A 293 -3.18 9.99 -0.52
CA SER A 293 -3.31 11.30 0.12
C SER A 293 -2.58 12.40 -0.65
N TYR A 294 -1.59 12.02 -1.47
CA TYR A 294 -0.81 12.93 -2.31
C TYR A 294 -1.14 12.79 -3.79
N ILE A 295 -1.31 11.55 -4.28
CA ILE A 295 -1.56 11.26 -5.69
C ILE A 295 -2.88 10.50 -5.81
N PRO A 296 -3.96 11.14 -6.30
CA PRO A 296 -5.25 10.48 -6.48
C PRO A 296 -5.13 9.27 -7.43
N LEU A 297 -5.88 8.21 -7.15
CA LEU A 297 -5.94 7.05 -8.05
C LEU A 297 -6.54 7.44 -9.41
N GLY A 298 -5.95 6.90 -10.46
CA GLY A 298 -6.27 7.23 -11.85
C GLY A 298 -5.38 8.32 -12.45
N THR A 299 -4.53 8.97 -11.65
CA THR A 299 -3.60 10.00 -12.12
C THR A 299 -2.53 9.39 -13.02
N PRO A 300 -2.32 9.90 -14.25
CA PRO A 300 -1.12 9.59 -15.02
C PRO A 300 0.11 10.19 -14.33
N VAL A 301 1.16 9.37 -14.23
CA VAL A 301 2.42 9.73 -13.57
C VAL A 301 3.56 9.41 -14.52
N PHE A 302 4.35 10.40 -14.93
CA PHE A 302 5.60 10.13 -15.61
C PHE A 302 6.69 9.88 -14.58
N LEU A 303 7.30 8.72 -14.64
CA LEU A 303 8.32 8.28 -13.70
C LEU A 303 9.69 8.28 -14.35
N ASN A 304 10.66 8.97 -13.73
CA ASN A 304 12.07 8.82 -14.04
C ASN A 304 12.74 8.08 -12.89
N THR A 305 13.28 6.91 -13.15
CA THR A 305 14.04 6.07 -12.20
C THR A 305 15.01 5.18 -12.98
N GLN A 306 15.48 4.09 -12.39
CA GLN A 306 16.35 3.12 -13.06
C GLN A 306 15.96 1.68 -12.76
N ASN A 307 16.33 0.79 -13.68
CA ASN A 307 16.18 -0.65 -13.47
C ASN A 307 17.08 -1.11 -12.30
N PRO A 308 16.56 -1.86 -11.32
CA PRO A 308 17.31 -2.22 -10.12
C PRO A 308 18.51 -3.15 -10.40
N VAL A 309 18.50 -3.86 -11.52
CA VAL A 309 19.52 -4.83 -11.90
C VAL A 309 20.49 -4.24 -12.93
N SER A 310 19.96 -3.82 -14.09
CA SER A 310 20.80 -3.31 -15.18
C SER A 310 21.23 -1.86 -15.04
N LYS A 311 20.62 -1.11 -14.10
CA LYS A 311 20.81 0.33 -13.89
C LYS A 311 20.47 1.21 -15.11
N GLN A 312 19.87 0.63 -16.14
CA GLN A 312 19.36 1.40 -17.27
C GLN A 312 18.22 2.32 -16.83
N PRO A 313 18.14 3.54 -17.39
CA PRO A 313 17.05 4.46 -17.08
C PRO A 313 15.68 3.85 -17.40
N ILE A 314 14.71 4.13 -16.53
CA ILE A 314 13.29 3.90 -16.75
C ILE A 314 12.64 5.29 -16.79
N ASN A 315 12.20 5.70 -17.96
CA ASN A 315 11.54 6.97 -18.21
C ASN A 315 10.22 6.66 -18.91
N GLN A 316 9.12 6.62 -18.18
CA GLN A 316 7.86 6.17 -18.79
C GLN A 316 6.61 6.70 -18.09
N MET A 317 5.55 6.82 -18.88
CA MET A 317 4.20 7.13 -18.40
C MET A 317 3.58 5.91 -17.73
N MET A 318 3.05 6.09 -16.55
CA MET A 318 2.36 5.10 -15.74
C MET A 318 1.04 5.65 -15.22
N VAL A 319 0.20 4.81 -14.63
CA VAL A 319 -1.03 5.24 -13.95
C VAL A 319 -0.98 4.81 -12.50
N ALA A 320 -1.31 5.73 -11.60
CA ALA A 320 -1.49 5.46 -10.18
C ALA A 320 -2.77 4.63 -9.98
N ALA A 321 -2.64 3.30 -9.93
CA ALA A 321 -3.78 2.38 -9.90
C ALA A 321 -3.88 1.57 -8.61
N ASP A 322 -2.88 1.68 -7.71
CA ASP A 322 -2.82 0.89 -6.50
C ASP A 322 -2.33 1.70 -5.30
N VAL A 323 -2.41 1.10 -4.10
CA VAL A 323 -1.91 1.66 -2.83
C VAL A 323 -1.25 0.56 -2.02
N GLY A 324 -0.29 0.93 -1.18
CA GLY A 324 0.35 -0.01 -0.24
C GLY A 324 0.41 0.56 1.17
N GLY A 325 0.30 -0.30 2.19
CA GLY A 325 0.38 0.12 3.59
C GLY A 325 1.69 0.82 3.94
N ALA A 326 2.79 0.42 3.29
CA ALA A 326 4.12 0.98 3.45
C ALA A 326 4.45 2.10 2.43
N ILE A 327 3.53 2.39 1.49
CA ILE A 327 3.74 3.41 0.46
C ILE A 327 3.19 4.73 0.98
N LYS A 328 4.06 5.51 1.62
CA LYS A 328 3.71 6.76 2.29
C LYS A 328 4.66 7.89 1.91
N GLY A 329 4.09 9.05 1.58
CA GLY A 329 4.82 10.27 1.23
C GLY A 329 4.58 10.76 -0.19
N GLU A 330 5.09 11.96 -0.47
CA GLU A 330 4.84 12.74 -1.69
C GLU A 330 5.47 12.09 -2.93
N ILE A 331 6.78 11.76 -2.84
CA ILE A 331 7.53 11.14 -3.93
C ILE A 331 7.84 9.71 -3.52
N ARG A 332 6.79 8.91 -3.41
CA ARG A 332 6.87 7.51 -3.02
C ARG A 332 5.98 6.66 -3.92
N ALA A 333 6.59 5.74 -4.64
CA ALA A 333 5.84 4.81 -5.48
C ALA A 333 6.38 3.39 -5.37
N ASP A 334 5.50 2.43 -5.67
CA ASP A 334 5.86 1.03 -5.83
C ASP A 334 5.54 0.61 -7.26
N PHE A 335 6.56 0.15 -7.98
CA PHE A 335 6.53 -0.14 -9.41
C PHE A 335 6.03 -1.57 -9.63
N PHE A 336 4.94 -1.76 -10.37
CA PHE A 336 4.40 -3.08 -10.66
C PHE A 336 5.19 -3.78 -11.75
N TRP A 337 5.96 -4.80 -11.39
CA TRP A 337 6.77 -5.57 -12.32
C TRP A 337 6.00 -6.69 -13.03
N GLY A 338 4.79 -7.03 -12.56
CA GLY A 338 3.98 -8.11 -13.12
C GLY A 338 4.21 -9.44 -12.41
N PHE A 339 4.31 -10.51 -13.17
CA PHE A 339 4.37 -11.89 -12.68
C PHE A 339 5.62 -12.63 -13.21
N GLY A 340 6.07 -13.62 -12.44
CA GLY A 340 7.11 -14.55 -12.86
C GLY A 340 8.50 -14.25 -12.29
N LYS A 341 9.49 -15.01 -12.77
CA LYS A 341 10.85 -14.99 -12.22
C LYS A 341 11.52 -13.62 -12.36
N ASP A 342 11.40 -12.99 -13.52
CA ASP A 342 12.01 -11.67 -13.77
C ASP A 342 11.34 -10.59 -12.91
N ALA A 343 10.01 -10.66 -12.78
CA ALA A 343 9.28 -9.73 -11.90
C ALA A 343 9.73 -9.85 -10.44
N PHE A 344 9.91 -11.08 -9.94
CA PHE A 344 10.48 -11.33 -8.61
C PHE A 344 11.89 -10.74 -8.45
N GLU A 345 12.75 -10.98 -9.46
CA GLU A 345 14.14 -10.52 -9.41
C GLU A 345 14.24 -9.00 -9.37
N TYR A 346 13.47 -8.31 -10.22
CA TYR A 346 13.45 -6.85 -10.27
C TYR A 346 12.76 -6.24 -9.04
N ALA A 347 11.56 -6.71 -8.72
CA ALA A 347 10.79 -6.17 -7.59
C ALA A 347 11.52 -6.34 -6.26
N GLY A 348 12.10 -7.52 -6.02
CA GLY A 348 12.79 -7.82 -4.78
C GLY A 348 14.06 -7.00 -4.53
N ARG A 349 14.65 -6.43 -5.58
CA ARG A 349 15.85 -5.58 -5.53
C ARG A 349 15.57 -4.10 -5.68
N MET A 350 14.36 -3.72 -6.13
CA MET A 350 14.08 -2.33 -6.46
C MET A 350 13.95 -1.46 -5.21
N LYS A 351 14.93 -0.60 -5.02
CA LYS A 351 14.96 0.48 -4.03
C LYS A 351 15.79 1.61 -4.61
N GLU A 352 15.21 2.25 -5.61
CA GLU A 352 15.89 3.25 -6.42
C GLU A 352 15.43 4.65 -6.06
N LYS A 353 16.22 5.65 -6.41
CA LYS A 353 15.77 7.04 -6.46
C LYS A 353 14.91 7.26 -7.70
N GLY A 354 13.95 8.18 -7.60
CA GLY A 354 13.14 8.55 -8.75
C GLY A 354 12.49 9.90 -8.62
N LYS A 355 12.24 10.53 -9.79
CA LYS A 355 11.46 11.76 -9.93
C LYS A 355 10.08 11.41 -10.46
N MET A 356 9.07 12.09 -9.97
CA MET A 356 7.69 11.87 -10.38
C MET A 356 7.07 13.17 -10.88
N TYR A 357 6.42 13.06 -12.03
CA TYR A 357 5.62 14.13 -12.63
C TYR A 357 4.18 13.66 -12.73
N ILE A 358 3.27 14.30 -12.02
CA ILE A 358 1.84 13.99 -12.15
C ILE A 358 1.23 14.83 -13.26
N LEU A 359 0.32 14.22 -14.00
CA LEU A 359 -0.41 14.91 -15.05
C LEU A 359 -1.83 15.18 -14.57
N LEU A 360 -2.16 16.47 -14.39
CA LEU A 360 -3.51 16.88 -14.02
C LEU A 360 -4.27 17.36 -15.27
N PRO A 361 -5.56 17.02 -15.40
CA PRO A 361 -6.37 17.49 -16.51
C PRO A 361 -6.36 19.02 -16.59
N LYS A 362 -6.24 19.55 -17.79
CA LYS A 362 -6.47 20.99 -18.07
C LYS A 362 -7.96 21.29 -17.95
N ASN A 363 -8.27 22.42 -17.36
CA ASN A 363 -9.63 22.95 -17.27
C ASN A 363 -10.21 23.29 -18.65
#